data_f40267b802960cea903706e380b2903f
#
_entry.id   f40267b802960cea903706e380b2903f
#
_cell.length_a   1.000
_cell.length_b   1.000
_cell.length_c   1.000
_cell.angle_alpha   90.00
_cell.angle_beta   90.00
_cell.angle_gamma   90.00
#
_symmetry.space_group_name_H-M   'P 1'
#
loop_
_entity.id
_entity.type
_entity.pdbx_description
1 polymer ?
#
loop_
_entity_poly.entity_id
_entity_poly.type
_entity_poly.pdbx_seq_one_letter_code
_entity_poly.pdbx_strand_id
1 'polypeptide(L)'
;MARDARSMTVLPLAAGPLMFCVLAWLPVASPPYAARCGLGLLLWMGAWWLARPVHLAVTGLLPLASAALFGFVRTGDILPSYADELIILLVGANILTTAWARWGLDRRIALMSLATFGSGAKRQLIAWFIVSTALATLLPRVVVAATMIPIVVATVKFLGVDDLWNSKLGTSLVLAVAWGSSLGGFLTPLGGAPNLLAMKFVQDMVTHHEFLFTTWVTRLMPLTLSVVPAVLLYIVAVFESEVAETDRSRTYFFQELRALGPMGSAERWAMLLFVVATVLAFTRGAYGQILPSFTPAYAFLALGVVAFAIRAEREPLLTWEFAQGKMMWGLFCVFAGGNALGAVLNTTGAARLLAGPLIPYAARGPFVATLVFTALTLAVAQIISNVATVAIMVPIAISVFQGSGGSPIPFVYVIIAASHCGFMLPSSAGSSAVAAGYGVNLRTMFLAGLGAALICLVVIVIVGVLSIRFWPGFAIA
;
A
#
# COMPACT_ATOMS: atom_id res chain seq x y z
N MET A 1 14.76 30.00 18.50
CA MET A 1 13.88 28.91 18.01
C MET A 1 13.55 28.97 16.51
N ALA A 2 13.33 30.12 15.86
CA ALA A 2 13.00 30.16 14.43
C ALA A 2 14.19 29.93 13.46
N ARG A 3 15.43 30.11 13.91
CA ARG A 3 16.64 29.87 13.10
C ARG A 3 17.00 28.36 13.03
N ASP A 4 16.76 27.60 14.09
CA ASP A 4 17.06 26.15 14.11
C ASP A 4 16.06 25.33 13.26
N ALA A 5 14.80 25.73 13.18
CA ALA A 5 13.80 25.08 12.35
C ALA A 5 14.10 25.20 10.84
N ARG A 6 14.70 26.33 10.40
CA ARG A 6 15.11 26.54 9.00
C ARG A 6 16.34 25.69 8.60
N SER A 7 17.30 25.53 9.52
CA SER A 7 18.49 24.71 9.23
C SER A 7 18.16 23.22 9.19
N MET A 8 17.20 22.75 9.98
CA MET A 8 16.73 21.37 9.98
C MET A 8 15.98 20.96 8.69
N THR A 9 15.44 21.90 7.93
CA THR A 9 14.74 21.60 6.66
C THR A 9 15.63 21.71 5.42
N VAL A 10 16.71 22.53 5.47
CA VAL A 10 17.61 22.75 4.31
C VAL A 10 18.49 21.53 4.05
N LEU A 11 19.01 20.88 5.08
CA LEU A 11 19.92 19.73 4.92
C LEU A 11 19.24 18.54 4.23
N PRO A 12 18.04 18.07 4.65
CA PRO A 12 17.32 17.02 3.95
C PRO A 12 16.91 17.41 2.51
N LEU A 13 16.59 18.69 2.27
CA LEU A 13 16.24 19.18 0.95
C LEU A 13 17.43 19.11 -0.02
N ALA A 14 18.62 19.49 0.42
CA ALA A 14 19.83 19.53 -0.38
C ALA A 14 20.49 18.13 -0.53
N ALA A 15 20.35 17.24 0.44
CA ALA A 15 21.04 15.95 0.46
C ALA A 15 20.74 15.10 -0.79
N GLY A 16 19.46 15.01 -1.20
CA GLY A 16 19.06 14.24 -2.38
C GLY A 16 19.71 14.75 -3.68
N PRO A 17 19.52 16.02 -4.05
CA PRO A 17 20.19 16.61 -5.23
C PRO A 17 21.71 16.48 -5.18
N LEU A 18 22.34 16.69 -4.03
CA LEU A 18 23.78 16.54 -3.87
C LEU A 18 24.26 15.11 -4.14
N MET A 19 23.56 14.10 -3.60
CA MET A 19 23.86 12.70 -3.87
C MET A 19 23.76 12.38 -5.36
N PHE A 20 22.71 12.89 -6.03
CA PHE A 20 22.57 12.75 -7.47
C PHE A 20 23.75 13.38 -8.23
N CYS A 21 24.07 14.63 -7.91
CA CYS A 21 25.17 15.36 -8.57
C CYS A 21 26.51 14.67 -8.35
N VAL A 22 26.82 14.25 -7.13
CA VAL A 22 28.07 13.53 -6.83
C VAL A 22 28.20 12.28 -7.70
N LEU A 23 27.14 11.44 -7.79
CA LEU A 23 27.20 10.24 -8.62
C LEU A 23 27.23 10.53 -10.11
N ALA A 24 26.45 11.51 -10.59
CA ALA A 24 26.38 11.86 -11.99
C ALA A 24 27.75 12.34 -12.54
N TRP A 25 28.44 13.19 -11.77
CA TRP A 25 29.72 13.78 -12.17
C TRP A 25 30.96 13.13 -11.56
N LEU A 26 30.83 11.94 -10.96
CA LEU A 26 31.99 11.20 -10.48
C LEU A 26 32.96 10.93 -11.65
N PRO A 27 34.25 11.29 -11.54
CA PRO A 27 35.22 11.17 -12.65
C PRO A 27 35.71 9.72 -12.83
N VAL A 28 34.79 8.79 -13.11
CA VAL A 28 35.09 7.37 -13.33
C VAL A 28 34.46 6.90 -14.64
N ALA A 29 35.17 6.04 -15.37
CA ALA A 29 34.71 5.51 -16.64
C ALA A 29 33.59 4.46 -16.46
N SER A 30 33.60 3.73 -15.35
CA SER A 30 32.62 2.70 -15.03
C SER A 30 32.09 2.91 -13.62
N PRO A 31 30.78 2.82 -13.40
CA PRO A 31 29.70 2.54 -14.38
C PRO A 31 29.39 3.71 -15.34
N PRO A 32 28.68 3.47 -16.47
CA PRO A 32 28.32 4.50 -17.45
C PRO A 32 27.54 5.66 -16.84
N TYR A 33 27.61 6.85 -17.46
CA TYR A 33 26.92 8.08 -16.99
C TYR A 33 25.43 7.84 -16.70
N ALA A 34 24.70 7.19 -17.63
CA ALA A 34 23.28 6.90 -17.44
C ALA A 34 23.01 6.06 -16.19
N ALA A 35 23.82 5.03 -15.94
CA ALA A 35 23.66 4.17 -14.76
C ALA A 35 23.96 4.92 -13.45
N ARG A 36 24.97 5.81 -13.45
CA ARG A 36 25.29 6.68 -12.31
C ARG A 36 24.14 7.65 -12.01
N CYS A 37 23.55 8.25 -13.06
CA CYS A 37 22.35 9.09 -12.91
C CYS A 37 21.13 8.29 -12.40
N GLY A 38 20.92 7.06 -12.88
CA GLY A 38 19.88 6.17 -12.35
C GLY A 38 20.04 5.87 -10.86
N LEU A 39 21.26 5.55 -10.42
CA LEU A 39 21.59 5.37 -9.00
C LEU A 39 21.43 6.67 -8.20
N GLY A 40 21.88 7.80 -8.76
CA GLY A 40 21.72 9.12 -8.17
C GLY A 40 20.24 9.49 -7.97
N LEU A 41 19.40 9.22 -8.97
CA LEU A 41 17.96 9.44 -8.88
C LEU A 41 17.30 8.54 -7.81
N LEU A 42 17.69 7.27 -7.73
CA LEU A 42 17.24 6.37 -6.69
C LEU A 42 17.56 6.92 -5.30
N LEU A 43 18.79 7.38 -5.07
CA LEU A 43 19.21 7.96 -3.79
C LEU A 43 18.50 9.27 -3.50
N TRP A 44 18.31 10.14 -4.50
CA TRP A 44 17.56 11.39 -4.34
C TRP A 44 16.11 11.13 -3.94
N MET A 45 15.41 10.30 -4.70
CA MET A 45 14.01 9.94 -4.39
C MET A 45 13.90 9.21 -3.05
N GLY A 46 14.80 8.26 -2.77
CA GLY A 46 14.86 7.55 -1.50
C GLY A 46 15.04 8.49 -0.31
N ALA A 47 16.01 9.40 -0.39
CA ALA A 47 16.28 10.40 0.65
C ALA A 47 15.07 11.34 0.87
N TRP A 48 14.41 11.79 -0.20
CA TRP A 48 13.25 12.65 -0.08
C TRP A 48 11.98 11.91 0.37
N TRP A 49 11.80 10.65 -0.01
CA TRP A 49 10.71 9.83 0.53
C TRP A 49 10.90 9.51 2.01
N LEU A 50 12.15 9.39 2.44
CA LEU A 50 12.50 9.17 3.85
C LEU A 50 12.35 10.44 4.69
N ALA A 51 13.09 11.49 4.33
CA ALA A 51 13.17 12.72 5.12
C ALA A 51 11.96 13.65 4.93
N ARG A 52 11.18 13.48 3.86
CA ARG A 52 9.98 14.25 3.52
C ARG A 52 10.17 15.78 3.54
N PRO A 53 11.27 16.31 2.98
CA PRO A 53 11.45 17.76 2.91
C PRO A 53 10.39 18.43 2.01
N VAL A 54 9.80 17.64 1.10
CA VAL A 54 8.66 18.01 0.24
C VAL A 54 7.58 16.93 0.33
N HIS A 55 6.39 17.24 -0.17
CA HIS A 55 5.31 16.25 -0.25
C HIS A 55 5.72 15.06 -1.15
N LEU A 56 5.31 13.84 -0.79
CA LEU A 56 5.70 12.60 -1.51
C LEU A 56 5.38 12.64 -3.00
N ALA A 57 4.30 13.30 -3.39
CA ALA A 57 3.91 13.49 -4.78
C ALA A 57 4.95 14.29 -5.60
N VAL A 58 5.56 15.30 -4.99
CA VAL A 58 6.60 16.12 -5.65
C VAL A 58 7.83 15.26 -5.96
N THR A 59 8.23 14.40 -5.03
CA THR A 59 9.30 13.42 -5.26
C THR A 59 8.97 12.50 -6.44
N GLY A 60 7.70 12.13 -6.61
CA GLY A 60 7.25 11.32 -7.74
C GLY A 60 7.41 11.98 -9.11
N LEU A 61 7.62 13.30 -9.19
CA LEU A 61 7.86 14.02 -10.45
C LEU A 61 9.35 14.10 -10.82
N LEU A 62 10.26 13.75 -9.91
CA LEU A 62 11.71 13.84 -10.13
C LEU A 62 12.21 13.03 -11.33
N PRO A 63 11.74 11.80 -11.61
CA PRO A 63 12.23 11.05 -12.77
C PRO A 63 12.08 11.82 -14.08
N LEU A 64 10.93 12.44 -14.30
CA LEU A 64 10.66 13.20 -15.52
C LEU A 64 11.48 14.50 -15.57
N ALA A 65 11.51 15.24 -14.46
CA ALA A 65 12.27 16.50 -14.37
C ALA A 65 13.77 16.26 -14.53
N SER A 66 14.33 15.26 -13.84
CA SER A 66 15.77 14.96 -13.91
C SER A 66 16.18 14.40 -15.27
N ALA A 67 15.36 13.58 -15.91
CA ALA A 67 15.62 13.09 -17.24
C ALA A 67 15.67 14.24 -18.27
N ALA A 68 14.75 15.19 -18.18
CA ALA A 68 14.73 16.37 -19.04
C ALA A 68 15.94 17.28 -18.81
N LEU A 69 16.36 17.48 -17.55
CA LEU A 69 17.47 18.37 -17.19
C LEU A 69 18.83 17.78 -17.51
N PHE A 70 19.04 16.48 -17.27
CA PHE A 70 20.36 15.85 -17.33
C PHE A 70 20.54 14.91 -18.51
N GLY A 71 19.52 14.63 -19.31
CA GLY A 71 19.59 13.90 -20.57
C GLY A 71 20.10 12.45 -20.48
N PHE A 72 20.05 11.82 -19.31
CA PHE A 72 20.59 10.47 -19.11
C PHE A 72 19.65 9.35 -19.60
N VAL A 73 18.38 9.67 -19.85
CA VAL A 73 17.37 8.82 -20.48
C VAL A 73 16.44 9.72 -21.30
N ARG A 74 15.84 9.18 -22.35
CA ARG A 74 14.89 9.94 -23.17
C ARG A 74 13.59 10.14 -22.38
N THR A 75 13.10 11.36 -22.28
CA THR A 75 11.84 11.67 -21.57
C THR A 75 10.65 10.89 -22.14
N GLY A 76 10.64 10.65 -23.47
CA GLY A 76 9.62 9.83 -24.13
C GLY A 76 9.54 8.39 -23.66
N ASP A 77 10.64 7.82 -23.12
CA ASP A 77 10.68 6.45 -22.63
C ASP A 77 10.09 6.32 -21.22
N ILE A 78 10.05 7.41 -20.45
CA ILE A 78 9.53 7.43 -19.07
C ILE A 78 8.18 8.12 -18.94
N LEU A 79 7.81 8.99 -19.89
CA LEU A 79 6.52 9.69 -19.89
C LEU A 79 5.31 8.74 -19.82
N PRO A 80 5.28 7.59 -20.53
CA PRO A 80 4.20 6.62 -20.43
C PRO A 80 3.96 6.09 -19.01
N SER A 81 4.98 6.11 -18.14
CA SER A 81 4.82 5.72 -16.74
C SER A 81 3.85 6.61 -15.95
N TYR A 82 3.58 7.83 -16.44
CA TYR A 82 2.67 8.80 -15.80
C TYR A 82 1.23 8.72 -16.34
N ALA A 83 1.01 8.01 -17.43
CA ALA A 83 -0.32 7.75 -18.02
C ALA A 83 -0.55 6.25 -18.22
N ASP A 84 -0.02 5.44 -17.32
CA ASP A 84 -0.12 3.99 -17.37
C ASP A 84 -1.54 3.52 -17.07
N GLU A 85 -1.93 2.38 -17.63
CA GLU A 85 -3.24 1.77 -17.47
C GLU A 85 -3.60 1.51 -15.99
N LEU A 86 -2.61 1.17 -15.16
CA LEU A 86 -2.85 0.96 -13.73
C LEU A 86 -3.07 2.26 -12.96
N ILE A 87 -2.60 3.40 -13.48
CA ILE A 87 -3.00 4.73 -12.96
C ILE A 87 -4.47 4.98 -13.27
N ILE A 88 -4.92 4.62 -14.47
CA ILE A 88 -6.34 4.70 -14.85
C ILE A 88 -7.21 3.83 -13.93
N LEU A 89 -6.75 2.63 -13.58
CA LEU A 89 -7.41 1.78 -12.57
C LEU A 89 -7.51 2.48 -11.22
N LEU A 90 -6.41 3.07 -10.75
CA LEU A 90 -6.39 3.81 -9.48
C LEU A 90 -7.37 5.00 -9.49
N VAL A 91 -7.44 5.73 -10.60
CA VAL A 91 -8.38 6.85 -10.78
C VAL A 91 -9.82 6.34 -10.71
N GLY A 92 -10.17 5.33 -11.49
CA GLY A 92 -11.53 4.75 -11.52
C GLY A 92 -11.95 4.18 -10.15
N ALA A 93 -11.08 3.41 -9.52
CA ALA A 93 -11.34 2.86 -8.18
C ALA A 93 -11.48 3.98 -7.13
N ASN A 94 -10.66 5.03 -7.22
CA ASN A 94 -10.75 6.17 -6.30
C ASN A 94 -12.07 6.97 -6.48
N ILE A 95 -12.53 7.15 -7.72
CA ILE A 95 -13.83 7.76 -8.00
C ILE A 95 -14.96 6.95 -7.33
N LEU A 96 -14.99 5.63 -7.53
CA LEU A 96 -16.03 4.77 -6.96
C LEU A 96 -16.00 4.74 -5.43
N THR A 97 -14.81 4.67 -4.82
CA THR A 97 -14.69 4.74 -3.35
C THR A 97 -15.04 6.11 -2.79
N THR A 98 -14.86 7.17 -3.57
CA THR A 98 -15.28 8.52 -3.20
C THR A 98 -16.82 8.63 -3.16
N ALA A 99 -17.53 7.93 -4.05
CA ALA A 99 -18.99 7.82 -3.97
C ALA A 99 -19.44 7.09 -2.67
N TRP A 100 -18.72 6.07 -2.23
CA TRP A 100 -18.96 5.44 -0.92
C TRP A 100 -18.82 6.42 0.24
N ALA A 101 -17.72 7.18 0.24
CA ALA A 101 -17.45 8.18 1.28
C ALA A 101 -18.48 9.32 1.29
N ARG A 102 -19.00 9.74 0.11
CA ARG A 102 -20.02 10.79 0.02
C ARG A 102 -21.32 10.40 0.71
N TRP A 103 -21.74 9.14 0.56
CA TRP A 103 -23.01 8.63 1.06
C TRP A 103 -22.86 7.82 2.36
N GLY A 104 -21.65 7.73 2.93
CA GLY A 104 -21.39 7.08 4.20
C GLY A 104 -21.50 5.55 4.17
N LEU A 105 -21.43 4.94 2.99
CA LEU A 105 -21.54 3.49 2.83
C LEU A 105 -20.38 2.75 3.52
N ASP A 106 -19.15 3.27 3.45
CA ASP A 106 -17.98 2.77 4.13
C ASP A 106 -18.18 2.74 5.65
N ARG A 107 -18.72 3.85 6.22
CA ARG A 107 -19.07 3.92 7.64
C ARG A 107 -20.16 2.92 8.02
N ARG A 108 -21.21 2.78 7.20
CA ARG A 108 -22.30 1.81 7.42
C ARG A 108 -21.78 0.38 7.46
N ILE A 109 -20.96 -0.02 6.48
CA ILE A 109 -20.38 -1.36 6.40
C ILE A 109 -19.49 -1.62 7.62
N ALA A 110 -18.67 -0.65 8.03
CA ALA A 110 -17.85 -0.77 9.23
C ALA A 110 -18.70 -0.96 10.49
N LEU A 111 -19.73 -0.15 10.71
CA LEU A 111 -20.61 -0.24 11.87
C LEU A 111 -21.41 -1.55 11.88
N MET A 112 -21.96 -1.99 10.75
CA MET A 112 -22.65 -3.28 10.64
C MET A 112 -21.73 -4.45 11.01
N SER A 113 -20.50 -4.43 10.50
CA SER A 113 -19.53 -5.46 10.81
C SER A 113 -19.16 -5.46 12.29
N LEU A 114 -18.88 -4.30 12.88
CA LEU A 114 -18.51 -4.18 14.30
C LEU A 114 -19.65 -4.54 15.25
N ALA A 115 -20.89 -4.24 14.88
CA ALA A 115 -22.07 -4.60 15.69
C ALA A 115 -22.29 -6.10 15.81
N THR A 116 -21.74 -6.92 14.91
CA THR A 116 -21.84 -8.39 14.96
C THR A 116 -20.88 -9.00 15.99
N PHE A 117 -19.80 -8.32 16.34
CA PHE A 117 -18.84 -8.78 17.33
C PHE A 117 -19.33 -8.42 18.75
N GLY A 118 -19.10 -9.31 19.71
CA GLY A 118 -19.54 -9.11 21.10
C GLY A 118 -18.78 -7.99 21.81
N SER A 119 -19.25 -7.66 23.02
CA SER A 119 -18.60 -6.74 23.96
C SER A 119 -17.37 -7.39 24.61
N GLY A 120 -16.44 -6.55 25.07
CA GLY A 120 -15.19 -6.96 25.70
C GLY A 120 -13.98 -6.53 24.87
N ALA A 121 -12.94 -6.04 25.54
CA ALA A 121 -11.78 -5.42 24.91
C ALA A 121 -11.07 -6.32 23.90
N LYS A 122 -10.88 -7.58 24.26
CA LYS A 122 -10.24 -8.56 23.37
C LYS A 122 -11.08 -8.80 22.12
N ARG A 123 -12.39 -8.96 22.25
CA ARG A 123 -13.31 -9.16 21.13
C ARG A 123 -13.35 -7.92 20.25
N GLN A 124 -13.34 -6.73 20.84
CA GLN A 124 -13.27 -5.47 20.11
C GLN A 124 -11.95 -5.35 19.36
N LEU A 125 -10.81 -5.65 19.97
CA LEU A 125 -9.51 -5.62 19.31
C LEU A 125 -9.48 -6.55 18.09
N ILE A 126 -9.97 -7.77 18.23
CA ILE A 126 -10.12 -8.75 17.15
C ILE A 126 -11.07 -8.21 16.05
N ALA A 127 -12.22 -7.67 16.45
CA ALA A 127 -13.22 -7.14 15.52
C ALA A 127 -12.65 -5.99 14.67
N TRP A 128 -12.03 -5.00 15.31
CA TRP A 128 -11.44 -3.86 14.62
C TRP A 128 -10.34 -4.29 13.65
N PHE A 129 -9.49 -5.23 14.05
CA PHE A 129 -8.44 -5.76 13.19
C PHE A 129 -9.01 -6.51 11.99
N ILE A 130 -9.95 -7.46 12.22
CA ILE A 130 -10.54 -8.29 11.14
C ILE A 130 -11.36 -7.43 10.18
N VAL A 131 -12.19 -6.52 10.69
CA VAL A 131 -13.03 -5.66 9.85
C VAL A 131 -12.17 -4.73 9.00
N SER A 132 -11.14 -4.10 9.58
CA SER A 132 -10.22 -3.26 8.81
C SER A 132 -9.42 -4.07 7.78
N THR A 133 -9.00 -5.28 8.12
CA THR A 133 -8.34 -6.20 7.19
C THR A 133 -9.26 -6.56 6.03
N ALA A 134 -10.50 -6.97 6.32
CA ALA A 134 -11.46 -7.34 5.29
C ALA A 134 -11.83 -6.16 4.37
N LEU A 135 -12.10 -4.99 4.93
CA LEU A 135 -12.38 -3.79 4.13
C LEU A 135 -11.20 -3.39 3.24
N ALA A 136 -9.97 -3.51 3.74
CA ALA A 136 -8.77 -3.14 2.99
C ALA A 136 -8.43 -4.12 1.86
N THR A 137 -9.08 -5.28 1.78
CA THR A 137 -8.97 -6.13 0.59
C THR A 137 -9.67 -5.54 -0.63
N LEU A 138 -10.65 -4.67 -0.43
CA LEU A 138 -11.46 -4.06 -1.49
C LEU A 138 -11.22 -2.55 -1.62
N LEU A 139 -10.97 -1.88 -0.50
CA LEU A 139 -10.79 -0.42 -0.44
C LEU A 139 -9.31 -0.08 -0.19
N PRO A 140 -8.83 1.06 -0.70
CA PRO A 140 -7.49 1.52 -0.36
C PRO A 140 -7.32 1.64 1.16
N ARG A 141 -6.27 1.03 1.71
CA ARG A 141 -6.00 0.97 3.17
C ARG A 141 -6.05 2.32 3.88
N VAL A 142 -5.64 3.41 3.20
CA VAL A 142 -5.67 4.77 3.77
C VAL A 142 -7.11 5.22 3.98
N VAL A 143 -8.02 4.89 3.04
CA VAL A 143 -9.46 5.18 3.16
C VAL A 143 -10.05 4.40 4.31
N VAL A 144 -9.75 3.10 4.42
CA VAL A 144 -10.22 2.27 5.55
C VAL A 144 -9.76 2.84 6.89
N ALA A 145 -8.49 3.21 7.01
CA ALA A 145 -7.97 3.81 8.24
C ALA A 145 -8.64 5.17 8.54
N ALA A 146 -8.80 6.03 7.51
CA ALA A 146 -9.41 7.35 7.67
C ALA A 146 -10.92 7.28 8.05
N THR A 147 -11.61 6.22 7.64
CA THR A 147 -13.02 5.99 8.00
C THR A 147 -13.14 5.34 9.39
N MET A 148 -12.33 4.32 9.67
CA MET A 148 -12.50 3.51 10.87
C MET A 148 -11.86 4.13 12.12
N ILE A 149 -10.71 4.81 12.02
CA ILE A 149 -10.05 5.41 13.18
C ILE A 149 -10.92 6.46 13.88
N PRO A 150 -11.62 7.38 13.20
CA PRO A 150 -12.61 8.27 13.86
C PRO A 150 -13.69 7.51 14.64
N ILE A 151 -14.15 6.37 14.12
CA ILE A 151 -15.15 5.55 14.82
C ILE A 151 -14.52 4.92 16.08
N VAL A 152 -13.27 4.46 16.02
CA VAL A 152 -12.51 4.01 17.21
C VAL A 152 -12.45 5.13 18.25
N VAL A 153 -12.04 6.32 17.84
CA VAL A 153 -11.91 7.48 18.73
C VAL A 153 -13.24 7.81 19.40
N ALA A 154 -14.33 7.86 18.62
CA ALA A 154 -15.67 8.09 19.16
C ALA A 154 -16.12 6.98 20.13
N THR A 155 -15.82 5.71 19.81
CA THR A 155 -16.11 4.57 20.68
C THR A 155 -15.35 4.67 22.00
N VAL A 156 -14.06 4.96 21.96
CA VAL A 156 -13.20 5.06 23.14
C VAL A 156 -13.65 6.24 24.04
N LYS A 157 -14.04 7.36 23.44
CA LYS A 157 -14.65 8.48 24.18
C LYS A 157 -15.99 8.13 24.83
N PHE A 158 -16.85 7.40 24.12
CA PHE A 158 -18.12 6.90 24.67
C PHE A 158 -17.90 5.98 25.87
N LEU A 159 -16.77 5.24 25.90
CA LEU A 159 -16.36 4.42 27.02
C LEU A 159 -15.71 5.19 28.16
N GLY A 160 -15.63 6.55 28.07
CA GLY A 160 -15.14 7.42 29.13
C GLY A 160 -13.61 7.66 29.09
N VAL A 161 -12.96 7.42 27.98
CA VAL A 161 -11.53 7.66 27.79
C VAL A 161 -11.33 8.88 26.87
N ASP A 162 -10.90 10.00 27.42
CA ASP A 162 -10.73 11.27 26.69
C ASP A 162 -9.33 11.43 26.07
N ASP A 163 -8.31 10.81 26.66
CA ASP A 163 -6.92 10.93 26.22
C ASP A 163 -6.43 9.63 25.56
N LEU A 164 -6.37 9.65 24.23
CA LEU A 164 -5.85 8.51 23.43
C LEU A 164 -4.36 8.25 23.63
N TRP A 165 -3.56 9.30 23.86
CA TRP A 165 -2.11 9.16 24.00
C TRP A 165 -1.72 8.33 25.23
N ASN A 166 -2.43 8.51 26.32
CA ASN A 166 -2.20 7.77 27.57
C ASN A 166 -3.07 6.51 27.68
N SER A 167 -4.03 6.30 26.76
CA SER A 167 -4.91 5.15 26.77
C SER A 167 -4.30 3.96 26.03
N LYS A 168 -4.00 2.90 26.76
CA LYS A 168 -3.59 1.63 26.16
C LYS A 168 -4.68 1.05 25.26
N LEU A 169 -5.95 1.11 25.69
CA LEU A 169 -7.09 0.66 24.88
C LEU A 169 -7.20 1.45 23.58
N GLY A 170 -7.22 2.78 23.67
CA GLY A 170 -7.33 3.64 22.50
C GLY A 170 -6.20 3.39 21.51
N THR A 171 -4.96 3.35 22.00
CA THR A 171 -3.77 3.06 21.20
C THR A 171 -3.87 1.67 20.54
N SER A 172 -4.25 0.62 21.28
CA SER A 172 -4.34 -0.73 20.73
C SER A 172 -5.40 -0.87 19.64
N LEU A 173 -6.59 -0.27 19.82
CA LEU A 173 -7.65 -0.31 18.81
C LEU A 173 -7.28 0.49 17.55
N VAL A 174 -6.65 1.65 17.70
CA VAL A 174 -6.17 2.43 16.55
C VAL A 174 -5.07 1.69 15.79
N LEU A 175 -4.12 1.05 16.50
CA LEU A 175 -3.09 0.21 15.87
C LEU A 175 -3.68 -1.03 15.21
N ALA A 176 -4.69 -1.66 15.81
CA ALA A 176 -5.39 -2.79 15.19
C ALA A 176 -6.02 -2.40 13.84
N VAL A 177 -6.63 -1.23 13.74
CA VAL A 177 -7.16 -0.71 12.47
C VAL A 177 -6.04 -0.40 11.49
N ALA A 178 -5.00 0.31 11.92
CA ALA A 178 -3.90 0.73 11.05
C ALA A 178 -3.13 -0.46 10.47
N TRP A 179 -2.82 -1.45 11.28
CA TRP A 179 -2.09 -2.65 10.86
C TRP A 179 -2.98 -3.65 10.13
N GLY A 180 -4.23 -3.84 10.59
CA GLY A 180 -5.22 -4.66 9.90
C GLY A 180 -5.46 -4.15 8.47
N SER A 181 -5.68 -2.86 8.30
CA SER A 181 -5.86 -2.27 6.97
C SER A 181 -4.59 -2.36 6.10
N SER A 182 -3.39 -2.26 6.70
CA SER A 182 -2.15 -2.46 5.95
C SER A 182 -2.01 -3.89 5.44
N LEU A 183 -2.29 -4.88 6.30
CA LEU A 183 -2.20 -6.30 5.94
C LEU A 183 -3.31 -6.76 4.99
N GLY A 184 -4.55 -6.29 5.16
CA GLY A 184 -5.61 -6.59 4.20
C GLY A 184 -5.30 -6.08 2.80
N GLY A 185 -4.56 -4.97 2.73
CA GLY A 185 -4.24 -4.29 1.48
C GLY A 185 -3.37 -5.08 0.50
N PHE A 186 -2.62 -6.12 0.90
CA PHE A 186 -1.79 -6.84 -0.06
C PHE A 186 -2.49 -8.03 -0.74
N LEU A 187 -3.61 -8.49 -0.22
CA LEU A 187 -4.31 -9.66 -0.78
C LEU A 187 -4.84 -9.43 -2.18
N THR A 188 -5.36 -8.25 -2.47
CA THR A 188 -5.94 -7.96 -3.78
C THR A 188 -5.25 -6.77 -4.46
N PRO A 189 -5.27 -6.68 -5.79
CA PRO A 189 -4.74 -5.52 -6.50
C PRO A 189 -5.40 -4.20 -6.08
N LEU A 190 -6.69 -4.22 -5.69
CA LEU A 190 -7.46 -3.05 -5.27
C LEU A 190 -7.06 -2.51 -3.89
N GLY A 191 -6.53 -3.36 -3.02
CA GLY A 191 -6.16 -3.00 -1.64
C GLY A 191 -5.02 -1.98 -1.54
N GLY A 192 -4.21 -1.83 -2.58
CA GLY A 192 -3.13 -0.84 -2.55
C GLY A 192 -2.34 -0.65 -3.83
N ALA A 193 -1.92 0.59 -4.08
CA ALA A 193 -1.04 0.95 -5.19
C ALA A 193 0.27 0.13 -5.28
N PRO A 194 0.92 -0.32 -4.17
CA PRO A 194 2.09 -1.17 -4.26
C PRO A 194 1.86 -2.46 -5.06
N ASN A 195 0.67 -3.06 -4.92
CA ASN A 195 0.32 -4.30 -5.61
C ASN A 195 0.28 -4.10 -7.13
N LEU A 196 -0.40 -3.04 -7.56
CA LEU A 196 -0.50 -2.68 -8.97
C LEU A 196 0.88 -2.36 -9.55
N LEU A 197 1.72 -1.64 -8.80
CA LEU A 197 3.09 -1.35 -9.22
C LEU A 197 3.93 -2.61 -9.39
N ALA A 198 3.81 -3.58 -8.49
CA ALA A 198 4.50 -4.86 -8.61
C ALA A 198 3.98 -5.68 -9.80
N MET A 199 2.65 -5.71 -10.00
CA MET A 199 2.05 -6.34 -11.20
C MET A 199 2.62 -5.73 -12.47
N LYS A 200 2.70 -4.40 -12.54
CA LYS A 200 3.28 -3.69 -13.68
C LYS A 200 4.72 -4.09 -13.96
N PHE A 201 5.57 -4.12 -12.94
CA PHE A 201 6.95 -4.56 -13.11
C PHE A 201 7.04 -6.02 -13.61
N VAL A 202 6.19 -6.91 -13.11
CA VAL A 202 6.16 -8.30 -13.61
C VAL A 202 5.70 -8.34 -15.07
N GLN A 203 4.65 -7.60 -15.43
CA GLN A 203 4.16 -7.52 -16.81
C GLN A 203 5.23 -6.98 -17.77
N ASP A 204 5.87 -5.87 -17.42
CA ASP A 204 6.80 -5.18 -18.32
C ASP A 204 8.17 -5.84 -18.41
N MET A 205 8.66 -6.41 -17.30
CA MET A 205 10.04 -6.89 -17.20
C MET A 205 10.19 -8.41 -17.26
N VAL A 206 9.08 -9.16 -17.06
CA VAL A 206 9.16 -10.63 -16.90
C VAL A 206 8.25 -11.37 -17.89
N THR A 207 6.95 -11.08 -17.88
CA THR A 207 5.96 -11.91 -18.59
C THR A 207 5.53 -11.34 -19.92
N HIS A 208 5.54 -10.03 -20.09
CA HIS A 208 5.06 -9.31 -21.26
C HIS A 208 3.59 -9.58 -21.64
N HIS A 209 2.79 -10.02 -20.66
CA HIS A 209 1.35 -10.22 -20.80
C HIS A 209 0.59 -9.77 -19.53
N GLU A 210 -0.72 -9.59 -19.66
CA GLU A 210 -1.61 -9.10 -18.59
C GLU A 210 -1.57 -10.03 -17.36
N PHE A 211 -1.36 -9.46 -16.18
CA PHE A 211 -1.38 -10.17 -14.91
C PHE A 211 -2.80 -10.19 -14.33
N LEU A 212 -3.41 -11.35 -14.21
CA LEU A 212 -4.79 -11.46 -13.77
C LEU A 212 -4.95 -11.24 -12.25
N PHE A 213 -6.03 -10.57 -11.86
CA PHE A 213 -6.38 -10.35 -10.44
C PHE A 213 -6.58 -11.66 -9.67
N THR A 214 -7.17 -12.66 -10.32
CA THR A 214 -7.35 -14.00 -9.76
C THR A 214 -6.03 -14.70 -9.46
N THR A 215 -5.06 -14.58 -10.38
CA THR A 215 -3.70 -15.11 -10.16
C THR A 215 -3.06 -14.42 -8.95
N TRP A 216 -3.12 -13.09 -8.88
CA TRP A 216 -2.60 -12.33 -7.74
C TRP A 216 -3.16 -12.83 -6.42
N VAL A 217 -4.49 -12.87 -6.28
CA VAL A 217 -5.15 -13.29 -5.04
C VAL A 217 -4.79 -14.72 -4.66
N THR A 218 -4.84 -15.65 -5.62
CA THR A 218 -4.53 -17.07 -5.34
C THR A 218 -3.09 -17.25 -4.87
N ARG A 219 -2.13 -16.53 -5.46
CA ARG A 219 -0.71 -16.63 -5.08
C ARG A 219 -0.40 -15.98 -3.74
N LEU A 220 -1.07 -14.88 -3.39
CA LEU A 220 -0.85 -14.20 -2.10
C LEU A 220 -1.70 -14.77 -0.95
N MET A 221 -2.70 -15.61 -1.25
CA MET A 221 -3.57 -16.20 -0.24
C MET A 221 -2.80 -16.95 0.87
N PRO A 222 -1.81 -17.83 0.60
CA PRO A 222 -1.07 -18.51 1.68
C PRO A 222 -0.34 -17.55 2.60
N LEU A 223 0.29 -16.51 2.04
CA LEU A 223 0.97 -15.49 2.81
C LEU A 223 -0.02 -14.68 3.66
N THR A 224 -1.18 -14.30 3.09
CA THR A 224 -2.22 -13.56 3.81
C THR A 224 -2.80 -14.38 4.96
N LEU A 225 -3.19 -15.64 4.69
CA LEU A 225 -3.78 -16.55 5.68
C LEU A 225 -2.80 -16.92 6.81
N SER A 226 -1.51 -16.69 6.62
CA SER A 226 -0.49 -16.94 7.65
C SER A 226 -0.10 -15.66 8.39
N VAL A 227 0.16 -14.56 7.67
CA VAL A 227 0.61 -13.30 8.27
C VAL A 227 -0.48 -12.61 9.06
N VAL A 228 -1.71 -12.55 8.52
CA VAL A 228 -2.84 -11.87 9.19
C VAL A 228 -3.15 -12.47 10.55
N PRO A 229 -3.36 -13.79 10.69
CA PRO A 229 -3.59 -14.40 12.01
C PRO A 229 -2.38 -14.28 12.94
N ALA A 230 -1.15 -14.38 12.42
CA ALA A 230 0.05 -14.26 13.25
C ALA A 230 0.15 -12.87 13.90
N VAL A 231 -0.10 -11.81 13.11
CA VAL A 231 -0.10 -10.43 13.65
C VAL A 231 -1.30 -10.20 14.56
N LEU A 232 -2.48 -10.75 14.24
CA LEU A 232 -3.63 -10.68 15.12
C LEU A 232 -3.35 -11.32 16.49
N LEU A 233 -2.80 -12.52 16.52
CA LEU A 233 -2.42 -13.21 17.76
C LEU A 233 -1.40 -12.39 18.55
N TYR A 234 -0.42 -11.81 17.86
CA TYR A 234 0.57 -10.93 18.48
C TYR A 234 -0.06 -9.69 19.11
N ILE A 235 -0.93 -8.98 18.38
CA ILE A 235 -1.63 -7.79 18.88
C ILE A 235 -2.45 -8.14 20.12
N VAL A 236 -3.20 -9.24 20.06
CA VAL A 236 -3.99 -9.72 21.19
C VAL A 236 -3.09 -10.03 22.38
N ALA A 237 -1.97 -10.73 22.20
CA ALA A 237 -1.07 -11.08 23.28
C ALA A 237 -0.38 -9.87 23.93
N VAL A 238 -0.03 -8.85 23.14
CA VAL A 238 0.65 -7.63 23.63
C VAL A 238 -0.30 -6.68 24.34
N PHE A 239 -1.56 -6.59 23.88
CA PHE A 239 -2.53 -5.59 24.36
C PHE A 239 -3.68 -6.16 25.21
N GLU A 240 -3.66 -7.46 25.56
CA GLU A 240 -4.78 -8.16 26.21
C GLU A 240 -5.08 -7.68 27.66
N SER A 241 -4.17 -7.01 28.33
CA SER A 241 -4.10 -7.10 29.79
C SER A 241 -4.86 -6.06 30.63
N GLU A 242 -5.61 -5.08 30.08
CA GLU A 242 -6.06 -3.97 30.95
C GLU A 242 -7.45 -3.37 30.65
N VAL A 243 -8.34 -4.04 29.92
CA VAL A 243 -9.64 -3.43 29.65
C VAL A 243 -10.78 -4.21 30.29
N ALA A 244 -11.39 -3.54 31.28
CA ALA A 244 -12.64 -3.99 31.88
C ALA A 244 -13.71 -4.30 30.82
N GLU A 245 -14.48 -5.35 31.02
CA GLU A 245 -15.62 -5.70 30.19
C GLU A 245 -16.57 -4.50 30.06
N THR A 246 -16.72 -3.98 28.84
CA THR A 246 -17.66 -2.90 28.56
C THR A 246 -18.69 -3.36 27.53
N ASP A 247 -19.83 -3.82 28.01
CA ASP A 247 -21.03 -4.11 27.19
C ASP A 247 -21.53 -2.90 26.40
N ARG A 248 -21.02 -1.71 26.71
CA ARG A 248 -21.45 -0.43 26.14
C ARG A 248 -21.05 -0.23 24.68
N SER A 249 -19.93 -0.81 24.23
CA SER A 249 -19.46 -0.61 22.85
C SER A 249 -20.43 -1.15 21.80
N ARG A 250 -21.01 -2.31 22.05
CA ARG A 250 -22.02 -2.91 21.16
C ARG A 250 -23.27 -2.03 21.06
N THR A 251 -23.73 -1.50 22.20
CA THR A 251 -24.88 -0.59 22.25
C THR A 251 -24.59 0.67 21.43
N TYR A 252 -23.38 1.21 21.51
CA TYR A 252 -22.94 2.35 20.71
C TYR A 252 -23.04 2.07 19.20
N PHE A 253 -22.50 0.94 18.71
CA PHE A 253 -22.57 0.61 17.30
C PHE A 253 -24.00 0.44 16.79
N PHE A 254 -24.88 -0.20 17.59
CA PHE A 254 -26.29 -0.30 17.24
C PHE A 254 -27.02 1.04 17.24
N GLN A 255 -26.71 1.95 18.15
CA GLN A 255 -27.27 3.32 18.16
C GLN A 255 -26.83 4.10 16.92
N GLU A 256 -25.53 4.09 16.62
CA GLU A 256 -24.96 4.73 15.43
C GLU A 256 -25.56 4.16 14.14
N LEU A 257 -25.69 2.82 14.06
CA LEU A 257 -26.28 2.16 12.90
C LEU A 257 -27.76 2.52 12.72
N ARG A 258 -28.52 2.59 13.82
CA ARG A 258 -29.94 3.03 13.79
C ARG A 258 -30.06 4.49 13.39
N ALA A 259 -29.14 5.35 13.80
CA ALA A 259 -29.12 6.77 13.42
C ALA A 259 -28.89 6.97 11.92
N LEU A 260 -28.20 6.04 11.23
CA LEU A 260 -28.06 6.07 9.78
C LEU A 260 -29.35 5.73 9.03
N GLY A 261 -30.35 5.15 9.68
CA GLY A 261 -31.58 4.71 9.04
C GLY A 261 -31.40 3.57 8.02
N PRO A 262 -32.43 3.27 7.20
CA PRO A 262 -32.34 2.26 6.16
C PRO A 262 -31.38 2.70 5.04
N MET A 263 -30.82 1.72 4.32
CA MET A 263 -29.91 1.95 3.20
C MET A 263 -30.62 2.71 2.07
N GLY A 264 -30.13 3.92 1.76
CA GLY A 264 -30.67 4.80 0.73
C GLY A 264 -30.40 4.29 -0.70
N SER A 265 -31.07 4.91 -1.67
CA SER A 265 -30.85 4.56 -3.10
C SER A 265 -29.44 4.92 -3.56
N ALA A 266 -28.87 6.00 -3.06
CA ALA A 266 -27.52 6.44 -3.37
C ALA A 266 -26.45 5.45 -2.86
N GLU A 267 -26.60 4.96 -1.63
CA GLU A 267 -25.71 3.93 -1.09
C GLU A 267 -25.77 2.63 -1.92
N ARG A 268 -26.98 2.23 -2.36
CA ARG A 268 -27.17 1.03 -3.19
C ARG A 268 -26.49 1.17 -4.55
N TRP A 269 -26.64 2.32 -5.21
CA TRP A 269 -25.98 2.59 -6.49
C TRP A 269 -24.45 2.62 -6.35
N ALA A 270 -23.94 3.30 -5.33
CA ALA A 270 -22.50 3.34 -5.06
C ALA A 270 -21.93 1.94 -4.81
N MET A 271 -22.63 1.10 -4.05
CA MET A 271 -22.27 -0.30 -3.82
C MET A 271 -22.34 -1.11 -5.11
N LEU A 272 -23.43 -1.01 -5.88
CA LEU A 272 -23.62 -1.76 -7.11
C LEU A 272 -22.50 -1.48 -8.12
N LEU A 273 -22.18 -0.21 -8.37
CA LEU A 273 -21.12 0.17 -9.32
C LEU A 273 -19.77 -0.42 -8.93
N PHE A 274 -19.43 -0.34 -7.64
CA PHE A 274 -18.17 -0.90 -7.15
C PHE A 274 -18.13 -2.43 -7.23
N VAL A 275 -19.23 -3.10 -6.85
CA VAL A 275 -19.33 -4.57 -6.94
C VAL A 275 -19.23 -5.02 -8.40
N VAL A 276 -19.93 -4.36 -9.32
CA VAL A 276 -19.86 -4.69 -10.77
C VAL A 276 -18.44 -4.48 -11.29
N ALA A 277 -17.77 -3.37 -10.95
CA ALA A 277 -16.38 -3.14 -11.35
C ALA A 277 -15.45 -4.25 -10.83
N THR A 278 -15.63 -4.63 -9.56
CA THR A 278 -14.85 -5.68 -8.93
C THR A 278 -15.10 -7.05 -9.58
N VAL A 279 -16.36 -7.41 -9.82
CA VAL A 279 -16.71 -8.65 -10.51
C VAL A 279 -16.09 -8.70 -11.91
N LEU A 280 -16.19 -7.61 -12.68
CA LEU A 280 -15.53 -7.52 -13.99
C LEU A 280 -14.02 -7.71 -13.89
N ALA A 281 -13.35 -7.12 -12.90
CA ALA A 281 -11.93 -7.28 -12.72
C ALA A 281 -11.52 -8.75 -12.42
N PHE A 282 -12.29 -9.44 -11.57
CA PHE A 282 -12.02 -10.84 -11.24
C PHE A 282 -12.45 -11.83 -12.32
N THR A 283 -13.38 -11.47 -13.17
CA THR A 283 -13.85 -12.30 -14.29
C THR A 283 -13.16 -12.00 -15.62
N ARG A 284 -12.08 -11.19 -15.59
CA ARG A 284 -11.32 -10.79 -16.78
C ARG A 284 -10.95 -11.97 -17.70
N GLY A 285 -10.55 -13.10 -17.13
CA GLY A 285 -10.21 -14.31 -17.88
C GLY A 285 -11.36 -14.89 -18.70
N ALA A 286 -12.62 -14.64 -18.32
CA ALA A 286 -13.79 -15.15 -19.02
C ALA A 286 -14.20 -14.29 -20.25
N TYR A 287 -14.01 -12.97 -20.19
CA TYR A 287 -14.45 -12.08 -21.28
C TYR A 287 -13.30 -11.43 -22.07
N GLY A 288 -12.06 -11.60 -21.62
CA GLY A 288 -10.90 -10.93 -22.20
C GLY A 288 -10.66 -11.23 -23.67
N GLN A 289 -11.06 -12.41 -24.14
CA GLN A 289 -10.99 -12.76 -25.57
C GLN A 289 -12.06 -12.05 -26.42
N ILE A 290 -13.22 -11.73 -25.84
CA ILE A 290 -14.34 -11.06 -26.52
C ILE A 290 -14.12 -9.54 -26.53
N LEU A 291 -13.63 -8.99 -25.42
CA LEU A 291 -13.38 -7.56 -25.23
C LEU A 291 -11.94 -7.31 -24.79
N PRO A 292 -10.94 -7.49 -25.67
CA PRO A 292 -9.53 -7.44 -25.30
C PRO A 292 -9.11 -6.08 -24.72
N SER A 293 -9.66 -4.98 -25.21
CA SER A 293 -9.34 -3.62 -24.73
C SER A 293 -10.10 -3.21 -23.46
N PHE A 294 -11.13 -3.95 -23.04
CA PHE A 294 -11.90 -3.63 -21.84
C PHE A 294 -11.31 -4.30 -20.61
N THR A 295 -10.12 -3.84 -20.20
CA THR A 295 -9.40 -4.36 -19.05
C THR A 295 -10.03 -3.90 -17.72
N PRO A 296 -9.63 -4.43 -16.58
CA PRO A 296 -10.07 -3.97 -15.26
C PRO A 296 -9.97 -2.46 -15.06
N ALA A 297 -8.92 -1.83 -15.60
CA ALA A 297 -8.72 -0.39 -15.50
C ALA A 297 -9.86 0.40 -16.14
N TYR A 298 -10.21 0.02 -17.35
CA TYR A 298 -11.29 0.68 -18.09
C TYR A 298 -12.67 0.34 -17.54
N ALA A 299 -12.85 -0.85 -16.94
CA ALA A 299 -14.09 -1.20 -16.24
C ALA A 299 -14.33 -0.28 -15.03
N PHE A 300 -13.31 -0.10 -14.18
CA PHE A 300 -13.39 0.84 -13.05
C PHE A 300 -13.56 2.28 -13.49
N LEU A 301 -12.86 2.72 -14.54
CA LEU A 301 -13.01 4.08 -15.09
C LEU A 301 -14.42 4.30 -15.66
N ALA A 302 -14.92 3.40 -16.49
CA ALA A 302 -16.23 3.52 -17.11
C ALA A 302 -17.34 3.60 -16.06
N LEU A 303 -17.32 2.71 -15.06
CA LEU A 303 -18.30 2.74 -13.97
C LEU A 303 -18.09 3.96 -13.06
N GLY A 304 -16.88 4.44 -12.91
CA GLY A 304 -16.59 5.73 -12.27
C GLY A 304 -17.23 6.91 -13.02
N VAL A 305 -17.16 6.93 -14.35
CA VAL A 305 -17.84 7.96 -15.18
C VAL A 305 -19.35 7.84 -15.03
N VAL A 306 -19.90 6.62 -15.03
CA VAL A 306 -21.34 6.37 -14.84
C VAL A 306 -21.82 6.91 -13.48
N ALA A 307 -20.97 6.87 -12.42
CA ALA A 307 -21.32 7.43 -11.13
C ALA A 307 -21.65 8.94 -11.16
N PHE A 308 -21.06 9.71 -12.07
CA PHE A 308 -21.42 11.14 -12.27
C PHE A 308 -22.74 11.35 -13.01
N ALA A 309 -23.15 10.37 -13.81
CA ALA A 309 -24.40 10.46 -14.58
C ALA A 309 -25.63 10.00 -13.79
N ILE A 310 -25.46 9.15 -12.79
CA ILE A 310 -26.56 8.64 -11.95
C ILE A 310 -27.06 9.75 -11.02
N ARG A 311 -28.38 9.85 -10.92
CA ARG A 311 -29.07 10.66 -9.90
C ARG A 311 -29.78 9.74 -8.92
N ALA A 312 -29.53 9.96 -7.63
CA ALA A 312 -30.17 9.26 -6.53
C ALA A 312 -30.65 10.30 -5.51
N GLU A 313 -31.85 10.09 -4.96
CA GLU A 313 -32.40 10.99 -3.94
C GLU A 313 -32.50 12.47 -4.40
N ARG A 314 -32.77 12.70 -5.71
CA ARG A 314 -32.82 14.00 -6.38
C ARG A 314 -31.49 14.73 -6.55
N GLU A 315 -30.38 14.14 -6.11
CA GLU A 315 -29.02 14.66 -6.27
C GLU A 315 -28.18 13.76 -7.18
N PRO A 316 -27.10 14.30 -7.80
CA PRO A 316 -26.10 13.47 -8.46
C PRO A 316 -25.44 12.51 -7.46
N LEU A 317 -25.23 11.24 -7.83
CA LEU A 317 -24.55 10.27 -6.99
C LEU A 317 -23.13 10.77 -6.65
N LEU A 318 -22.45 11.41 -7.61
CA LEU A 318 -21.16 12.04 -7.42
C LEU A 318 -21.07 13.33 -8.23
N THR A 319 -20.46 14.40 -7.69
CA THR A 319 -20.11 15.61 -8.41
C THR A 319 -18.60 15.74 -8.53
N TRP A 320 -18.11 16.42 -9.59
CA TRP A 320 -16.69 16.59 -9.80
C TRP A 320 -16.03 17.36 -8.65
N GLU A 321 -16.68 18.41 -8.14
CA GLU A 321 -16.20 19.24 -7.02
C GLU A 321 -15.96 18.40 -5.77
N PHE A 322 -16.87 17.48 -5.46
CA PHE A 322 -16.71 16.57 -4.34
C PHE A 322 -15.60 15.54 -4.61
N ALA A 323 -15.62 14.93 -5.79
CA ALA A 323 -14.64 13.91 -6.17
C ALA A 323 -13.22 14.46 -6.15
N GLN A 324 -12.95 15.59 -6.84
CA GLN A 324 -11.61 16.17 -6.92
C GLN A 324 -11.03 16.52 -5.55
N GLY A 325 -11.87 16.97 -4.60
CA GLY A 325 -11.44 17.30 -3.24
C GLY A 325 -11.14 16.09 -2.35
N LYS A 326 -11.62 14.91 -2.72
CA LYS A 326 -11.42 13.65 -1.99
C LYS A 326 -10.46 12.68 -2.68
N MET A 327 -10.20 12.87 -3.97
CA MET A 327 -9.25 12.05 -4.71
C MET A 327 -7.83 12.18 -4.16
N MET A 328 -7.14 11.06 -4.08
CA MET A 328 -5.77 10.98 -3.58
C MET A 328 -4.75 11.32 -4.68
N TRP A 329 -4.78 12.55 -5.22
CA TRP A 329 -3.90 13.01 -6.32
C TRP A 329 -2.43 12.72 -6.06
N GLY A 330 -1.99 12.91 -4.82
CA GLY A 330 -0.62 12.59 -4.43
C GLY A 330 -0.24 11.13 -4.62
N LEU A 331 -1.19 10.20 -4.44
CA LEU A 331 -0.96 8.78 -4.65
C LEU A 331 -0.67 8.45 -6.12
N PHE A 332 -1.37 9.10 -7.04
CA PHE A 332 -1.13 8.92 -8.48
C PHE A 332 0.28 9.37 -8.88
N CYS A 333 0.72 10.52 -8.37
CA CYS A 333 2.09 11.01 -8.61
C CYS A 333 3.16 10.08 -8.01
N VAL A 334 2.93 9.55 -6.80
CA VAL A 334 3.87 8.61 -6.16
C VAL A 334 3.94 7.29 -6.93
N PHE A 335 2.79 6.78 -7.39
CA PHE A 335 2.74 5.59 -8.22
C PHE A 335 3.48 5.79 -9.56
N ALA A 336 3.13 6.86 -10.27
CA ALA A 336 3.76 7.22 -11.54
C ALA A 336 5.28 7.39 -11.41
N GLY A 337 5.72 8.10 -10.36
CA GLY A 337 7.14 8.29 -10.08
C GLY A 337 7.86 7.00 -9.71
N GLY A 338 7.19 6.08 -8.99
CA GLY A 338 7.71 4.74 -8.71
C GLY A 338 7.88 3.90 -9.96
N ASN A 339 6.87 3.90 -10.85
CA ASN A 339 6.91 3.24 -12.13
C ASN A 339 8.03 3.83 -13.04
N ALA A 340 8.11 5.15 -13.12
CA ALA A 340 9.17 5.85 -13.87
C ALA A 340 10.57 5.57 -13.31
N LEU A 341 10.74 5.51 -11.98
CA LEU A 341 12.01 5.12 -11.36
C LEU A 341 12.39 3.69 -11.76
N GLY A 342 11.46 2.75 -11.73
CA GLY A 342 11.69 1.38 -12.17
C GLY A 342 12.15 1.32 -13.63
N ALA A 343 11.48 2.07 -14.53
CA ALA A 343 11.85 2.19 -15.93
C ALA A 343 13.27 2.79 -16.08
N VAL A 344 13.60 3.86 -15.35
CA VAL A 344 14.95 4.46 -15.35
C VAL A 344 16.00 3.46 -14.88
N LEU A 345 15.79 2.78 -13.76
CA LEU A 345 16.75 1.82 -13.22
C LEU A 345 17.03 0.68 -14.21
N ASN A 346 15.99 0.22 -14.91
CA ASN A 346 16.14 -0.84 -15.92
C ASN A 346 16.85 -0.33 -17.19
N THR A 347 16.38 0.78 -17.77
CA THR A 347 16.91 1.33 -19.04
C THR A 347 18.36 1.77 -18.91
N THR A 348 18.75 2.37 -17.77
CA THR A 348 20.11 2.83 -17.50
C THR A 348 21.08 1.72 -17.10
N GLY A 349 20.58 0.53 -16.77
CA GLY A 349 21.35 -0.57 -16.21
C GLY A 349 21.69 -0.43 -14.73
N ALA A 350 21.19 0.61 -14.05
CA ALA A 350 21.42 0.83 -12.62
C ALA A 350 20.89 -0.33 -11.75
N ALA A 351 19.76 -0.94 -12.14
CA ALA A 351 19.21 -2.11 -11.44
C ALA A 351 20.19 -3.28 -11.41
N ARG A 352 20.92 -3.54 -12.50
CA ARG A 352 21.94 -4.62 -12.59
C ARG A 352 23.12 -4.34 -11.65
N LEU A 353 23.54 -3.10 -11.50
CA LEU A 353 24.61 -2.73 -10.57
C LEU A 353 24.21 -3.00 -9.10
N LEU A 354 22.97 -2.68 -8.75
CA LEU A 354 22.43 -2.97 -7.42
C LEU A 354 22.19 -4.48 -7.20
N ALA A 355 21.88 -5.19 -8.26
CA ALA A 355 21.68 -6.65 -8.21
C ALA A 355 22.98 -7.42 -7.96
N GLY A 356 24.11 -6.95 -8.49
CA GLY A 356 25.39 -7.66 -8.43
C GLY A 356 25.76 -8.22 -7.06
N PRO A 357 25.77 -7.40 -5.98
CA PRO A 357 26.07 -7.85 -4.63
C PRO A 357 25.06 -8.85 -4.04
N LEU A 358 23.83 -8.90 -4.59
CA LEU A 358 22.74 -9.74 -4.10
C LEU A 358 22.66 -11.11 -4.82
N ILE A 359 23.19 -11.21 -6.04
CA ILE A 359 23.21 -12.47 -6.83
C ILE A 359 23.79 -13.65 -6.04
N PRO A 360 24.93 -13.54 -5.32
CA PRO A 360 25.47 -14.65 -4.56
C PRO A 360 24.51 -15.17 -3.47
N TYR A 361 23.66 -14.32 -2.91
CA TYR A 361 22.67 -14.73 -1.91
C TYR A 361 21.47 -15.43 -2.56
N ALA A 362 21.04 -14.98 -3.74
CA ALA A 362 20.01 -15.66 -4.53
C ALA A 362 20.44 -17.06 -4.95
N ALA A 363 21.71 -17.23 -5.32
CA ALA A 363 22.30 -18.51 -5.73
C ALA A 363 22.41 -19.54 -4.58
N ARG A 364 22.36 -19.11 -3.31
CA ARG A 364 22.42 -20.02 -2.15
C ARG A 364 21.12 -20.80 -1.88
N GLY A 365 20.13 -20.63 -2.71
CA GLY A 365 18.86 -21.35 -2.63
C GLY A 365 17.69 -20.52 -2.05
N PRO A 366 16.47 -21.08 -2.14
CA PRO A 366 15.23 -20.36 -1.85
C PRO A 366 15.17 -19.79 -0.44
N PHE A 367 15.70 -20.49 0.56
CA PHE A 367 15.68 -20.02 1.96
C PHE A 367 16.48 -18.73 2.14
N VAL A 368 17.74 -18.72 1.69
CA VAL A 368 18.63 -17.55 1.87
C VAL A 368 18.09 -16.36 1.05
N ALA A 369 17.66 -16.62 -0.18
CA ALA A 369 17.07 -15.60 -1.03
C ALA A 369 15.82 -14.99 -0.40
N THR A 370 14.87 -15.82 0.05
CA THR A 370 13.64 -15.34 0.70
C THR A 370 13.96 -14.55 1.96
N LEU A 371 14.87 -15.03 2.81
CA LEU A 371 15.28 -14.33 4.04
C LEU A 371 15.88 -12.96 3.73
N VAL A 372 16.82 -12.88 2.79
CA VAL A 372 17.50 -11.62 2.44
C VAL A 372 16.51 -10.61 1.87
N PHE A 373 15.69 -11.01 0.88
CA PHE A 373 14.72 -10.10 0.27
C PHE A 373 13.61 -9.69 1.24
N THR A 374 13.13 -10.60 2.11
CA THR A 374 12.15 -10.26 3.14
C THR A 374 12.75 -9.28 4.16
N ALA A 375 13.95 -9.55 4.67
CA ALA A 375 14.59 -8.70 5.67
C ALA A 375 14.89 -7.31 5.14
N LEU A 376 15.48 -7.20 3.94
CA LEU A 376 15.74 -5.92 3.30
C LEU A 376 14.45 -5.14 3.03
N THR A 377 13.43 -5.81 2.49
CA THR A 377 12.15 -5.16 2.20
C THR A 377 11.47 -4.68 3.48
N LEU A 378 11.45 -5.50 4.53
CA LEU A 378 10.91 -5.11 5.84
C LEU A 378 11.65 -3.92 6.42
N ALA A 379 12.99 -3.92 6.40
CA ALA A 379 13.79 -2.81 6.92
C ALA A 379 13.47 -1.50 6.19
N VAL A 380 13.41 -1.54 4.86
CA VAL A 380 13.05 -0.39 4.02
C VAL A 380 11.60 0.05 4.29
N ALA A 381 10.66 -0.89 4.39
CA ALA A 381 9.25 -0.61 4.62
C ALA A 381 8.94 0.03 5.99
N GLN A 382 9.81 -0.16 7.01
CA GLN A 382 9.64 0.56 8.27
C GLN A 382 9.93 2.05 8.14
N ILE A 383 10.70 2.46 7.15
CA ILE A 383 11.26 3.81 7.03
C ILE A 383 10.51 4.62 5.98
N ILE A 384 10.28 4.05 4.80
CA ILE A 384 9.62 4.71 3.67
C ILE A 384 8.27 4.07 3.35
N SER A 385 7.48 4.74 2.50
CA SER A 385 6.16 4.22 2.14
C SER A 385 6.24 2.89 1.38
N ASN A 386 5.20 2.07 1.50
CA ASN A 386 5.11 0.79 0.82
C ASN A 386 5.25 0.90 -0.71
N VAL A 387 4.69 1.97 -1.33
CA VAL A 387 4.83 2.20 -2.79
C VAL A 387 6.29 2.45 -3.15
N ALA A 388 6.98 3.30 -2.37
CA ALA A 388 8.40 3.57 -2.56
C ALA A 388 9.25 2.31 -2.33
N THR A 389 8.92 1.52 -1.32
CA THR A 389 9.59 0.24 -1.05
C THR A 389 9.50 -0.72 -2.25
N VAL A 390 8.30 -0.88 -2.82
CA VAL A 390 8.07 -1.74 -3.99
C VAL A 390 8.77 -1.18 -5.23
N ALA A 391 8.71 0.14 -5.44
CA ALA A 391 9.39 0.80 -6.56
C ALA A 391 10.90 0.56 -6.59
N ILE A 392 11.52 0.38 -5.41
CA ILE A 392 12.94 0.10 -5.27
C ILE A 392 13.23 -1.40 -5.30
N MET A 393 12.53 -2.18 -4.48
CA MET A 393 12.90 -3.57 -4.22
C MET A 393 12.53 -4.52 -5.36
N VAL A 394 11.40 -4.30 -6.05
CA VAL A 394 10.94 -5.23 -7.10
C VAL A 394 11.84 -5.20 -8.33
N PRO A 395 12.21 -4.05 -8.93
CA PRO A 395 13.15 -4.04 -10.06
C PRO A 395 14.51 -4.66 -9.73
N ILE A 396 15.02 -4.42 -8.50
CA ILE A 396 16.27 -5.03 -8.03
C ILE A 396 16.12 -6.56 -7.97
N ALA A 397 15.05 -7.06 -7.36
CA ALA A 397 14.80 -8.50 -7.28
C ALA A 397 14.68 -9.14 -8.66
N ILE A 398 13.92 -8.54 -9.58
CA ILE A 398 13.81 -9.04 -10.96
C ILE A 398 15.20 -9.14 -11.60
N SER A 399 16.03 -8.09 -11.48
CA SER A 399 17.38 -8.10 -12.04
C SER A 399 18.29 -9.16 -11.39
N VAL A 400 18.17 -9.39 -10.08
CA VAL A 400 18.94 -10.42 -9.36
C VAL A 400 18.58 -11.82 -9.85
N PHE A 401 17.30 -12.15 -9.92
CA PHE A 401 16.87 -13.49 -10.28
C PHE A 401 17.01 -13.78 -11.77
N GLN A 402 16.83 -12.79 -12.65
CA GLN A 402 17.18 -12.92 -14.05
C GLN A 402 18.69 -13.14 -14.24
N GLY A 403 19.53 -12.44 -13.48
CA GLY A 403 20.98 -12.64 -13.51
C GLY A 403 21.46 -13.97 -12.95
N SER A 404 20.69 -14.60 -12.04
CA SER A 404 21.00 -15.92 -11.49
C SER A 404 20.34 -17.09 -12.24
N GLY A 405 19.54 -16.81 -13.29
CA GLY A 405 18.80 -17.82 -14.07
C GLY A 405 17.55 -18.36 -13.36
N GLY A 406 17.07 -17.69 -12.30
CA GLY A 406 15.89 -18.06 -11.54
C GLY A 406 14.65 -17.25 -11.93
N SER A 407 13.44 -17.74 -11.53
CA SER A 407 12.20 -16.96 -11.66
C SER A 407 12.15 -15.86 -10.59
N PRO A 408 11.95 -14.58 -10.96
CA PRO A 408 11.77 -13.50 -9.99
C PRO A 408 10.38 -13.47 -9.35
N ILE A 409 9.37 -14.10 -9.96
CA ILE A 409 7.96 -13.99 -9.61
C ILE A 409 7.68 -14.34 -8.13
N PRO A 410 8.16 -15.47 -7.58
CA PRO A 410 7.94 -15.81 -6.18
C PRO A 410 8.45 -14.75 -5.21
N PHE A 411 9.56 -14.11 -5.55
CA PHE A 411 10.20 -13.11 -4.71
C PHE A 411 9.47 -11.76 -4.78
N VAL A 412 8.79 -11.47 -5.89
CA VAL A 412 7.87 -10.32 -5.98
C VAL A 412 6.72 -10.49 -4.98
N TYR A 413 6.12 -11.68 -4.86
CA TYR A 413 5.07 -11.94 -3.86
C TYR A 413 5.57 -11.78 -2.42
N VAL A 414 6.78 -12.27 -2.15
CA VAL A 414 7.43 -12.13 -0.84
C VAL A 414 7.69 -10.65 -0.52
N ILE A 415 8.21 -9.89 -1.47
CA ILE A 415 8.47 -8.45 -1.35
C ILE A 415 7.17 -7.69 -1.09
N ILE A 416 6.10 -8.01 -1.82
CA ILE A 416 4.80 -7.38 -1.60
C ILE A 416 4.29 -7.65 -0.19
N ALA A 417 4.28 -8.89 0.27
CA ALA A 417 3.85 -9.20 1.63
C ALA A 417 4.69 -8.44 2.67
N ALA A 418 6.01 -8.45 2.52
CA ALA A 418 6.93 -7.74 3.41
C ALA A 418 6.74 -6.21 3.39
N SER A 419 6.50 -5.63 2.20
CA SER A 419 6.30 -4.19 2.05
C SER A 419 5.07 -3.67 2.79
N HIS A 420 4.05 -4.48 2.98
CA HIS A 420 2.83 -4.12 3.73
C HIS A 420 2.99 -4.24 5.25
N CYS A 421 4.09 -4.79 5.72
CA CYS A 421 4.38 -4.97 7.15
C CYS A 421 5.16 -3.79 7.76
N GLY A 422 4.99 -2.58 7.24
CA GLY A 422 5.53 -1.34 7.80
C GLY A 422 4.68 -0.85 8.98
N PHE A 423 5.08 -1.14 10.22
CA PHE A 423 4.29 -0.93 11.43
C PHE A 423 4.90 0.06 12.42
N MET A 424 6.23 0.30 12.33
CA MET A 424 6.97 1.00 13.38
C MET A 424 6.80 2.52 13.35
N LEU A 425 6.74 3.12 12.15
CA LEU A 425 6.76 4.57 11.99
C LEU A 425 5.52 5.08 11.23
N PRO A 426 5.07 6.31 11.52
CA PRO A 426 4.00 6.94 10.72
C PRO A 426 4.35 7.08 9.23
N SER A 427 5.65 7.14 8.91
CA SER A 427 6.15 7.24 7.53
C SER A 427 5.98 5.95 6.72
N SER A 428 5.90 4.81 7.38
CA SER A 428 5.92 3.49 6.75
C SER A 428 4.67 3.20 5.91
N ALA A 429 3.49 3.63 6.39
CA ALA A 429 2.24 3.41 5.69
C ALA A 429 1.28 4.59 5.89
N GLY A 430 0.39 4.81 4.90
CA GLY A 430 -0.64 5.85 5.01
C GLY A 430 -1.61 5.61 6.17
N SER A 431 -1.95 4.36 6.46
CA SER A 431 -2.78 3.99 7.62
C SER A 431 -2.08 4.30 8.96
N SER A 432 -0.77 4.07 9.04
CA SER A 432 0.06 4.44 10.18
C SER A 432 0.16 5.95 10.39
N ALA A 433 0.23 6.71 9.29
CA ALA A 433 0.21 8.17 9.32
C ALA A 433 -1.13 8.71 9.85
N VAL A 434 -2.26 8.12 9.43
CA VAL A 434 -3.59 8.48 9.96
C VAL A 434 -3.65 8.18 11.46
N ALA A 435 -3.20 7.00 11.90
CA ALA A 435 -3.16 6.64 13.32
C ALA A 435 -2.37 7.64 14.16
N ALA A 436 -1.19 8.05 13.70
CA ALA A 436 -0.37 9.06 14.36
C ALA A 436 -1.06 10.43 14.42
N GLY A 437 -1.80 10.81 13.37
CA GLY A 437 -2.58 12.05 13.31
C GLY A 437 -3.69 12.13 14.37
N TYR A 438 -4.20 10.99 14.81
CA TYR A 438 -5.19 10.91 15.90
C TYR A 438 -4.58 10.81 17.31
N GLY A 439 -3.25 10.90 17.43
CA GLY A 439 -2.58 10.99 18.73
C GLY A 439 -2.25 9.63 19.36
N VAL A 440 -2.01 8.62 18.55
CA VAL A 440 -1.52 7.33 19.06
C VAL A 440 -0.13 7.48 19.67
N ASN A 441 0.16 6.73 20.73
CA ASN A 441 1.48 6.76 21.37
C ASN A 441 2.56 6.19 20.43
N LEU A 442 3.42 7.06 19.90
CA LEU A 442 4.44 6.70 18.91
C LEU A 442 5.49 5.73 19.44
N ARG A 443 5.81 5.78 20.75
CA ARG A 443 6.73 4.82 21.38
C ARG A 443 6.12 3.42 21.41
N THR A 444 4.87 3.32 21.79
CA THR A 444 4.11 2.06 21.77
C THR A 444 4.00 1.53 20.34
N MET A 445 3.67 2.39 19.37
CA MET A 445 3.64 2.03 17.96
C MET A 445 4.98 1.49 17.46
N PHE A 446 6.10 2.13 17.84
CA PHE A 446 7.45 1.71 17.45
C PHE A 446 7.80 0.34 18.04
N LEU A 447 7.67 0.18 19.35
CA LEU A 447 8.09 -1.06 20.05
C LEU A 447 7.20 -2.25 19.69
N ALA A 448 5.90 -2.07 19.68
CA ALA A 448 4.98 -3.12 19.27
C ALA A 448 5.08 -3.40 17.76
N GLY A 449 5.32 -2.36 16.94
CA GLY A 449 5.56 -2.50 15.52
C GLY A 449 6.81 -3.30 15.18
N LEU A 450 7.88 -3.16 15.96
CA LEU A 450 9.09 -3.96 15.81
C LEU A 450 8.80 -5.45 16.03
N GLY A 451 8.08 -5.80 17.09
CA GLY A 451 7.69 -7.18 17.34
C GLY A 451 6.80 -7.77 16.24
N ALA A 452 5.81 -7.01 15.77
CA ALA A 452 4.97 -7.40 14.64
C ALA A 452 5.79 -7.61 13.35
N ALA A 453 6.74 -6.73 13.06
CA ALA A 453 7.62 -6.85 11.89
C ALA A 453 8.51 -8.11 11.95
N LEU A 454 9.06 -8.43 13.13
CA LEU A 454 9.86 -9.65 13.33
C LEU A 454 9.02 -10.93 13.15
N ILE A 455 7.78 -10.94 13.61
CA ILE A 455 6.85 -12.05 13.37
C ILE A 455 6.57 -12.19 11.88
N CYS A 456 6.30 -11.06 11.18
CA CYS A 456 6.12 -11.09 9.74
C CYS A 456 7.35 -11.61 9.01
N LEU A 457 8.58 -11.23 9.43
CA LEU A 457 9.81 -11.77 8.85
C LEU A 457 9.81 -13.30 8.90
N VAL A 458 9.58 -13.86 10.08
CA VAL A 458 9.60 -15.32 10.28
C VAL A 458 8.52 -16.00 9.46
N VAL A 459 7.28 -15.50 9.53
CA VAL A 459 6.14 -16.12 8.84
C VAL A 459 6.29 -16.03 7.33
N ILE A 460 6.67 -14.86 6.79
CA ILE A 460 6.84 -14.68 5.33
C ILE A 460 7.98 -15.57 4.82
N VAL A 461 9.08 -15.68 5.56
CA VAL A 461 10.21 -16.56 5.15
C VAL A 461 9.77 -18.01 5.12
N ILE A 462 9.14 -18.49 6.19
CA ILE A 462 8.69 -19.91 6.26
C ILE A 462 7.69 -20.19 5.14
N VAL A 463 6.62 -19.40 5.04
CA VAL A 463 5.54 -19.65 4.06
C VAL A 463 6.04 -19.41 2.64
N GLY A 464 6.86 -18.38 2.40
CA GLY A 464 7.48 -18.12 1.10
C GLY A 464 8.34 -19.29 0.63
N VAL A 465 9.23 -19.81 1.50
CA VAL A 465 10.07 -20.97 1.17
C VAL A 465 9.25 -22.22 0.92
N LEU A 466 8.23 -22.51 1.74
CA LEU A 466 7.34 -23.64 1.53
C LEU A 466 6.56 -23.50 0.20
N SER A 467 6.06 -22.31 -0.10
CA SER A 467 5.36 -22.05 -1.35
C SER A 467 6.27 -22.24 -2.58
N ILE A 468 7.50 -21.72 -2.52
CA ILE A 468 8.50 -21.89 -3.60
C ILE A 468 8.85 -23.37 -3.80
N ARG A 469 8.98 -24.13 -2.71
CA ARG A 469 9.44 -25.53 -2.76
C ARG A 469 8.33 -26.52 -3.15
N PHE A 470 7.12 -26.31 -2.66
CA PHE A 470 6.03 -27.30 -2.76
C PHE A 470 4.90 -26.90 -3.69
N TRP A 471 4.87 -25.66 -4.17
CA TRP A 471 3.81 -25.19 -5.06
C TRP A 471 4.38 -24.60 -6.36
N PRO A 472 4.56 -25.42 -7.42
CA PRO A 472 5.10 -24.95 -8.70
C PRO A 472 4.34 -23.74 -9.28
N GLY A 473 3.02 -23.69 -9.06
CA GLY A 473 2.20 -22.56 -9.48
C GLY A 473 2.57 -21.22 -8.83
N PHE A 474 3.30 -21.23 -7.71
CA PHE A 474 3.76 -19.99 -7.07
C PHE A 474 4.82 -19.23 -7.89
N ALA A 475 5.47 -19.90 -8.86
CA ALA A 475 6.43 -19.30 -9.79
C ALA A 475 5.78 -18.79 -11.10
N ILE A 476 4.44 -18.88 -11.22
CA ILE A 476 3.68 -18.49 -12.42
C ILE A 476 2.93 -17.19 -12.12
N ALA A 477 3.00 -16.24 -13.07
CA ALA A 477 2.25 -14.98 -13.05
C ALA A 477 0.88 -15.13 -13.71
#